data_7dc10d78a594180713d702016bef6eee
#
_entry.id   7dc10d78a594180713d702016bef6eee
#
_cell.length_a   1.000
_cell.length_b   1.000
_cell.length_c   1.000
_cell.angle_alpha   90.00
_cell.angle_beta   90.00
_cell.angle_gamma   90.00
#
_symmetry.space_group_name_H-M   'P 1'
#
loop_
_entity.id
_entity.type
_entity.pdbx_description
1 polymer ?
#
loop_
_entity_poly.entity_id
_entity_poly.type
_entity_poly.pdbx_seq_one_letter_code
_entity_poly.pdbx_strand_id
1 'polypeptide(L)'
;MSRAPELDGAVAVQASYGDREASLAALAGVDTLLMISAAENEHRRTEHLTFVEAARYAGVKHIVYTSFVGAAPDSTFTLGRDHYATEQAIFESGMDFTILRDNFYADFMPQMAGEDHVLRGPAGDGLAALVTRSDVARVAATVLQDVAAHRSITYNLTGPMAITLAEVAAIISEAKDEHYSFHDETIPEAYESRKVWNAPSWQVDAWVSTYTAIANGDMREVSTDVETITGRPAESLAGFLSRDNPAPRN
;
A
#
# COMPACT_ATOMS: atom_id res chain seq x y z
N MET A 1 20.00 -5.87 -2.00
CA MET A 1 19.54 -7.26 -1.75
C MET A 1 18.67 -7.25 -0.51
N SER A 2 17.43 -7.64 -0.62
CA SER A 2 16.56 -7.84 0.54
C SER A 2 17.12 -9.03 1.33
N ARG A 3 17.24 -8.85 2.66
CA ARG A 3 17.66 -9.95 3.54
C ARG A 3 16.47 -10.91 3.68
N ALA A 4 16.67 -12.19 3.41
CA ALA A 4 15.65 -13.20 3.67
C ALA A 4 15.39 -13.26 5.19
N PRO A 5 14.10 -13.21 5.63
CA PRO A 5 13.79 -13.41 7.03
C PRO A 5 14.13 -14.86 7.43
N GLU A 6 14.70 -15.03 8.61
CA GLU A 6 14.86 -16.35 9.23
C GLU A 6 13.56 -16.66 9.97
N LEU A 7 12.71 -17.50 9.38
CA LEU A 7 11.45 -17.95 9.96
C LEU A 7 11.47 -19.48 10.02
N ASP A 8 11.15 -20.02 11.18
CA ASP A 8 11.05 -21.46 11.38
C ASP A 8 10.03 -22.08 10.42
N GLY A 9 10.43 -23.11 9.70
CA GLY A 9 9.60 -23.81 8.73
C GLY A 9 9.44 -23.11 7.39
N ALA A 10 10.08 -21.95 7.17
CA ALA A 10 10.08 -21.26 5.89
C ALA A 10 11.33 -21.58 5.06
N VAL A 11 11.14 -21.68 3.75
CA VAL A 11 12.23 -21.82 2.78
C VAL A 11 12.38 -20.50 2.02
N ALA A 12 13.54 -19.85 2.17
CA ALA A 12 13.83 -18.63 1.42
C ALA A 12 14.30 -18.98 0.00
N VAL A 13 13.62 -18.41 -1.00
CA VAL A 13 13.96 -18.57 -2.42
C VAL A 13 14.23 -17.17 -3.00
N GLN A 14 15.30 -17.04 -3.77
CA GLN A 14 15.63 -15.79 -4.44
C GLN A 14 14.96 -15.74 -5.81
N ALA A 15 14.06 -14.79 -6.00
CA ALA A 15 13.43 -14.49 -7.28
C ALA A 15 13.10 -12.98 -7.35
N SER A 16 12.95 -12.44 -8.55
CA SER A 16 12.38 -11.12 -8.78
C SER A 16 11.15 -11.24 -9.67
N TYR A 17 10.19 -10.34 -9.54
CA TYR A 17 8.95 -10.38 -10.31
C TYR A 17 9.18 -10.28 -11.83
N GLY A 18 10.24 -9.59 -12.25
CA GLY A 18 10.61 -9.49 -13.67
C GLY A 18 11.33 -10.74 -14.23
N ASP A 19 11.83 -11.62 -13.37
CA ASP A 19 12.49 -12.88 -13.78
C ASP A 19 11.46 -14.02 -13.79
N ARG A 20 10.93 -14.29 -14.99
CA ARG A 20 9.90 -15.31 -15.19
C ARG A 20 10.38 -16.72 -14.81
N GLU A 21 11.61 -17.08 -15.14
CA GLU A 21 12.13 -18.43 -14.88
C GLU A 21 12.37 -18.65 -13.40
N ALA A 22 13.00 -17.69 -12.73
CA ALA A 22 13.19 -17.73 -11.28
C ALA A 22 11.86 -17.73 -10.53
N SER A 23 10.87 -16.94 -10.98
CA SER A 23 9.52 -16.90 -10.39
C SER A 23 8.80 -18.24 -10.56
N LEU A 24 8.85 -18.86 -11.74
CA LEU A 24 8.29 -20.19 -11.98
C LEU A 24 8.91 -21.24 -11.05
N ALA A 25 10.24 -21.23 -10.92
CA ALA A 25 10.95 -22.18 -10.05
C ALA A 25 10.58 -21.96 -8.56
N ALA A 26 10.50 -20.70 -8.14
CA ALA A 26 10.16 -20.34 -6.76
C ALA A 26 8.71 -20.72 -6.39
N LEU A 27 7.80 -20.71 -7.36
CA LEU A 27 6.37 -21.00 -7.16
C LEU A 27 5.99 -22.46 -7.41
N ALA A 28 6.95 -23.33 -7.75
CA ALA A 28 6.69 -24.74 -8.00
C ALA A 28 6.09 -25.43 -6.75
N GLY A 29 4.89 -25.99 -6.89
CA GLY A 29 4.16 -26.67 -5.81
C GLY A 29 3.44 -25.71 -4.83
N VAL A 30 3.39 -24.42 -5.12
CA VAL A 30 2.64 -23.45 -4.32
C VAL A 30 1.17 -23.45 -4.75
N ASP A 31 0.27 -23.79 -3.85
CA ASP A 31 -1.17 -23.74 -4.09
C ASP A 31 -1.75 -22.33 -3.85
N THR A 32 -1.29 -21.65 -2.82
CA THR A 32 -1.77 -20.31 -2.42
C THR A 32 -0.60 -19.33 -2.37
N LEU A 33 -0.74 -18.20 -3.04
CA LEU A 33 0.28 -17.15 -3.13
C LEU A 33 -0.22 -15.86 -2.51
N LEU A 34 0.55 -15.27 -1.59
CA LEU A 34 0.44 -13.86 -1.22
C LEU A 34 1.41 -13.06 -2.10
N MET A 35 0.86 -12.29 -3.03
CA MET A 35 1.63 -11.35 -3.84
C MET A 35 1.56 -9.96 -3.23
N ILE A 36 2.67 -9.50 -2.66
CA ILE A 36 2.80 -8.12 -2.18
C ILE A 36 3.26 -7.26 -3.36
N SER A 37 2.58 -6.13 -3.60
CA SER A 37 2.92 -5.22 -4.70
C SER A 37 4.38 -4.75 -4.59
N ALA A 38 5.08 -4.72 -5.73
CA ALA A 38 6.48 -4.32 -5.78
C ALA A 38 6.67 -2.84 -5.43
N ALA A 39 7.88 -2.51 -4.98
CA ALA A 39 8.29 -1.12 -4.81
C ALA A 39 8.24 -0.34 -6.13
N GLU A 40 8.21 0.98 -6.04
CA GLU A 40 8.22 1.88 -7.20
C GLU A 40 9.45 1.63 -8.09
N ASN A 41 9.21 1.38 -9.36
CA ASN A 41 10.22 1.35 -10.40
C ASN A 41 9.57 1.50 -11.77
N GLU A 42 10.34 1.86 -12.78
CA GLU A 42 9.88 2.12 -14.15
C GLU A 42 9.24 0.89 -14.82
N HIS A 43 9.63 -0.31 -14.40
CA HIS A 43 9.17 -1.58 -14.98
C HIS A 43 8.12 -2.29 -14.13
N ARG A 44 7.69 -1.67 -13.02
CA ARG A 44 6.80 -2.24 -12.01
C ARG A 44 5.59 -2.97 -12.59
N ARG A 45 4.89 -2.32 -13.53
CA ARG A 45 3.73 -2.92 -14.20
C ARG A 45 4.12 -4.20 -14.95
N THR A 46 5.16 -4.16 -15.75
CA THR A 46 5.63 -5.33 -16.53
C THR A 46 6.09 -6.46 -15.61
N GLU A 47 6.79 -6.13 -14.54
CA GLU A 47 7.22 -7.10 -13.53
C GLU A 47 6.04 -7.80 -12.86
N HIS A 48 5.01 -7.04 -12.46
CA HIS A 48 3.78 -7.62 -11.91
C HIS A 48 3.09 -8.58 -12.87
N LEU A 49 2.93 -8.18 -14.14
CA LEU A 49 2.29 -9.02 -15.16
C LEU A 49 3.10 -10.31 -15.41
N THR A 50 4.42 -10.20 -15.47
CA THR A 50 5.33 -11.35 -15.60
C THR A 50 5.18 -12.32 -14.42
N PHE A 51 5.07 -11.79 -13.21
CA PHE A 51 4.93 -12.62 -12.00
C PHE A 51 3.56 -13.31 -11.92
N VAL A 52 2.47 -12.62 -12.26
CA VAL A 52 1.13 -13.20 -12.35
C VAL A 52 1.09 -14.33 -13.40
N GLU A 53 1.72 -14.11 -14.55
CA GLU A 53 1.84 -15.13 -15.59
C GLU A 53 2.64 -16.34 -15.07
N ALA A 54 3.77 -16.12 -14.39
CA ALA A 54 4.58 -17.18 -13.79
C ALA A 54 3.79 -17.96 -12.75
N ALA A 55 3.00 -17.29 -11.89
CA ALA A 55 2.14 -17.93 -10.90
C ALA A 55 1.11 -18.87 -11.56
N ARG A 56 0.46 -18.40 -12.62
CA ARG A 56 -0.48 -19.22 -13.40
C ARG A 56 0.20 -20.46 -13.97
N TYR A 57 1.37 -20.33 -14.60
CA TYR A 57 2.08 -21.46 -15.20
C TYR A 57 2.69 -22.42 -14.17
N ALA A 58 3.02 -21.93 -12.98
CA ALA A 58 3.46 -22.77 -11.85
C ALA A 58 2.30 -23.60 -11.25
N GLY A 59 1.04 -23.31 -11.61
CA GLY A 59 -0.14 -24.01 -11.13
C GLY A 59 -0.67 -23.50 -9.79
N VAL A 60 -0.36 -22.25 -9.43
CA VAL A 60 -0.98 -21.57 -8.29
C VAL A 60 -2.49 -21.56 -8.45
N LYS A 61 -3.21 -21.95 -7.41
CA LYS A 61 -4.67 -22.07 -7.43
C LYS A 61 -5.37 -20.80 -6.96
N HIS A 62 -4.79 -20.13 -5.97
CA HIS A 62 -5.35 -18.91 -5.38
C HIS A 62 -4.26 -17.85 -5.15
N ILE A 63 -4.51 -16.64 -5.63
CA ILE A 63 -3.65 -15.48 -5.42
C ILE A 63 -4.34 -14.46 -4.51
N VAL A 64 -3.69 -14.07 -3.42
CA VAL A 64 -4.04 -12.94 -2.57
C VAL A 64 -3.12 -11.79 -2.94
N TYR A 65 -3.66 -10.66 -3.39
CA TYR A 65 -2.85 -9.55 -3.91
C TYR A 65 -3.09 -8.26 -3.13
N THR A 66 -2.02 -7.61 -2.67
CA THR A 66 -2.09 -6.26 -2.11
C THR A 66 -2.18 -5.24 -3.23
N SER A 67 -3.38 -4.72 -3.44
CA SER A 67 -3.71 -3.69 -4.42
C SER A 67 -3.87 -2.33 -3.72
N PHE A 68 -4.48 -1.36 -4.39
CA PHE A 68 -4.68 -0.02 -3.85
C PHE A 68 -6.11 0.47 -4.11
N VAL A 69 -6.68 1.22 -3.15
CA VAL A 69 -7.98 1.88 -3.33
C VAL A 69 -7.96 2.81 -4.54
N GLY A 70 -9.05 2.91 -5.28
CA GLY A 70 -9.08 3.70 -6.50
C GLY A 70 -8.29 3.12 -7.68
N ALA A 71 -7.88 1.84 -7.64
CA ALA A 71 -7.28 1.16 -8.79
C ALA A 71 -8.24 1.19 -9.98
N ALA A 72 -7.88 1.94 -11.03
CA ALA A 72 -8.65 2.16 -12.25
C ALA A 72 -7.72 2.46 -13.43
N PRO A 73 -8.16 2.29 -14.69
CA PRO A 73 -7.30 2.53 -15.85
C PRO A 73 -6.90 4.00 -15.99
N ASP A 74 -7.69 4.90 -15.43
CA ASP A 74 -7.53 6.36 -15.45
C ASP A 74 -7.32 6.94 -14.03
N SER A 75 -6.93 6.10 -13.06
CA SER A 75 -6.66 6.54 -11.68
C SER A 75 -5.80 7.80 -11.65
N THR A 76 -6.18 8.78 -10.83
CA THR A 76 -5.38 9.99 -10.60
C THR A 76 -4.00 9.61 -10.06
N PHE A 77 -3.95 8.72 -9.06
CA PHE A 77 -2.72 8.14 -8.58
C PHE A 77 -2.11 7.24 -9.65
N THR A 78 -0.96 7.63 -10.19
CA THR A 78 -0.39 6.93 -11.37
C THR A 78 -0.09 5.46 -11.09
N LEU A 79 0.39 5.10 -9.89
CA LEU A 79 0.62 3.71 -9.51
C LEU A 79 -0.69 2.93 -9.30
N GLY A 80 -1.81 3.60 -9.10
CA GLY A 80 -3.14 2.98 -9.11
C GLY A 80 -3.48 2.31 -10.44
N ARG A 81 -2.93 2.83 -11.54
CA ARG A 81 -3.06 2.23 -12.89
C ARG A 81 -2.30 0.91 -13.01
N ASP A 82 -1.15 0.79 -12.33
CA ASP A 82 -0.40 -0.48 -12.26
C ASP A 82 -1.15 -1.52 -11.45
N HIS A 83 -1.75 -1.11 -10.32
CA HIS A 83 -2.60 -1.98 -9.51
C HIS A 83 -3.78 -2.48 -10.33
N TYR A 84 -4.47 -1.60 -11.05
CA TYR A 84 -5.56 -1.99 -11.94
C TYR A 84 -5.11 -3.01 -12.99
N ALA A 85 -4.00 -2.74 -13.69
CA ALA A 85 -3.49 -3.66 -14.70
C ALA A 85 -3.13 -5.04 -14.10
N THR A 86 -2.61 -5.06 -12.87
CA THR A 86 -2.30 -6.30 -12.15
C THR A 86 -3.58 -7.04 -11.76
N GLU A 87 -4.59 -6.35 -11.24
CA GLU A 87 -5.90 -6.94 -10.95
C GLU A 87 -6.52 -7.58 -12.20
N GLN A 88 -6.48 -6.87 -13.35
CA GLN A 88 -7.01 -7.42 -14.60
C GLN A 88 -6.27 -8.69 -15.02
N ALA A 89 -4.93 -8.70 -14.93
CA ALA A 89 -4.13 -9.89 -15.23
C ALA A 89 -4.47 -11.07 -14.30
N ILE A 90 -4.73 -10.80 -13.01
CA ILE A 90 -5.17 -11.80 -12.04
C ILE A 90 -6.55 -12.34 -12.43
N PHE A 91 -7.53 -11.48 -12.74
CA PHE A 91 -8.87 -11.88 -13.14
C PHE A 91 -8.88 -12.73 -14.43
N GLU A 92 -8.03 -12.40 -15.38
CA GLU A 92 -7.90 -13.11 -16.65
C GLU A 92 -7.07 -14.41 -16.54
N SER A 93 -6.33 -14.59 -15.46
CA SER A 93 -5.45 -15.75 -15.27
C SER A 93 -6.20 -17.07 -15.11
N GLY A 94 -7.45 -17.02 -14.63
CA GLY A 94 -8.24 -18.19 -14.27
C GLY A 94 -7.90 -18.78 -12.89
N MET A 95 -6.96 -18.20 -12.15
CA MET A 95 -6.73 -18.51 -10.73
C MET A 95 -7.88 -17.96 -9.88
N ASP A 96 -8.20 -18.60 -8.76
CA ASP A 96 -9.01 -17.97 -7.73
C ASP A 96 -8.24 -16.77 -7.15
N PHE A 97 -8.94 -15.75 -6.66
CA PHE A 97 -8.28 -14.56 -6.15
C PHE A 97 -8.96 -13.97 -4.91
N THR A 98 -8.18 -13.20 -4.16
CA THR A 98 -8.63 -12.22 -3.17
C THR A 98 -7.82 -10.95 -3.36
N ILE A 99 -8.48 -9.82 -3.61
CA ILE A 99 -7.81 -8.53 -3.78
C ILE A 99 -7.94 -7.74 -2.48
N LEU A 100 -6.82 -7.29 -1.95
CA LEU A 100 -6.73 -6.44 -0.76
C LEU A 100 -6.30 -5.05 -1.22
N ARG A 101 -7.27 -4.16 -1.47
CA ARG A 101 -7.00 -2.77 -1.82
C ARG A 101 -6.72 -1.99 -0.55
N ASP A 102 -5.45 -1.80 -0.23
CA ASP A 102 -5.04 -0.93 0.87
C ASP A 102 -5.15 0.56 0.48
N ASN A 103 -5.14 1.43 1.49
CA ASN A 103 -5.06 2.87 1.34
C ASN A 103 -3.64 3.33 1.71
N PHE A 104 -3.40 4.62 1.71
CA PHE A 104 -2.12 5.19 2.08
C PHE A 104 -1.71 4.74 3.49
N TYR A 105 -0.46 4.37 3.66
CA TYR A 105 0.00 3.82 4.94
C TYR A 105 0.24 4.89 6.00
N ALA A 106 -0.44 4.76 7.13
CA ALA A 106 -0.24 5.58 8.32
C ALA A 106 1.22 5.56 8.80
N ASP A 107 1.89 4.42 8.61
CA ASP A 107 3.29 4.17 8.98
C ASP A 107 4.28 5.17 8.34
N PHE A 108 3.96 5.70 7.15
CA PHE A 108 4.85 6.61 6.43
C PHE A 108 4.63 8.08 6.76
N MET A 109 3.51 8.44 7.35
CA MET A 109 3.14 9.84 7.56
C MET A 109 4.21 10.66 8.30
N PRO A 110 4.79 10.19 9.41
CA PRO A 110 5.84 10.95 10.10
C PRO A 110 7.12 11.14 9.26
N GLN A 111 7.42 10.18 8.38
CA GLN A 111 8.63 10.22 7.55
C GLN A 111 8.46 11.08 6.29
N MET A 112 7.22 11.35 5.88
CA MET A 112 6.92 12.25 4.76
C MET A 112 7.10 13.72 5.12
N ALA A 113 7.09 14.07 6.40
CA ALA A 113 7.52 15.38 6.86
C ALA A 113 9.06 15.43 6.82
N GLY A 114 9.63 16.39 6.08
CA GLY A 114 11.07 16.56 6.00
C GLY A 114 11.72 16.85 7.38
N GLU A 115 13.02 17.15 7.37
CA GLU A 115 13.76 17.51 8.59
C GLU A 115 13.20 18.77 9.30
N ASP A 116 12.44 19.58 8.57
CA ASP A 116 11.73 20.76 9.05
C ASP A 116 10.32 20.46 9.59
N HIS A 117 9.93 19.18 9.69
CA HIS A 117 8.64 18.70 10.18
C HIS A 117 7.43 19.23 9.38
N VAL A 118 7.58 19.45 8.08
CA VAL A 118 6.52 19.94 7.21
C VAL A 118 6.12 18.90 6.18
N LEU A 119 4.89 18.40 6.27
CA LEU A 119 4.24 17.63 5.19
C LEU A 119 3.95 18.58 4.03
N ARG A 120 4.33 18.20 2.80
CA ARG A 120 4.14 19.08 1.61
C ARG A 120 3.51 18.31 0.46
N GLY A 121 2.51 18.93 -0.16
CA GLY A 121 1.92 18.43 -1.38
C GLY A 121 0.59 19.09 -1.71
N PRO A 122 0.12 19.01 -2.96
CA PRO A 122 -1.11 19.63 -3.43
C PRO A 122 -2.34 18.79 -3.08
N ALA A 123 -2.63 18.66 -1.77
CA ALA A 123 -3.76 17.87 -1.27
C ALA A 123 -4.96 18.72 -0.82
N GLY A 124 -4.77 20.04 -0.64
CA GLY A 124 -5.81 20.92 -0.12
C GLY A 124 -6.42 20.39 1.17
N ASP A 125 -7.74 20.42 1.24
CA ASP A 125 -8.56 19.85 2.33
C ASP A 125 -9.03 18.40 2.01
N GLY A 126 -8.37 17.72 1.06
CA GLY A 126 -8.68 16.35 0.71
C GLY A 126 -8.47 15.38 1.88
N LEU A 127 -9.26 14.32 1.90
CA LEU A 127 -9.27 13.34 2.98
C LEU A 127 -8.64 12.02 2.54
N ALA A 128 -7.90 11.37 3.45
CA ALA A 128 -7.38 10.02 3.26
C ALA A 128 -7.74 9.14 4.46
N ALA A 129 -8.29 7.95 4.20
CA ALA A 129 -8.59 6.94 5.20
C ALA A 129 -7.36 6.03 5.41
N LEU A 130 -6.32 6.59 6.05
CA LEU A 130 -5.01 5.95 6.24
C LEU A 130 -5.12 4.60 6.95
N VAL A 131 -4.43 3.58 6.46
CA VAL A 131 -4.40 2.24 7.04
C VAL A 131 -3.00 1.90 7.56
N THR A 132 -2.89 1.11 8.64
CA THR A 132 -1.59 0.63 9.11
C THR A 132 -1.15 -0.63 8.35
N ARG A 133 0.15 -0.76 8.10
CA ARG A 133 0.69 -2.01 7.53
C ARG A 133 0.41 -3.22 8.43
N SER A 134 0.30 -3.02 9.73
CA SER A 134 -0.06 -4.09 10.67
C SER A 134 -1.49 -4.58 10.46
N ASP A 135 -2.43 -3.70 10.12
CA ASP A 135 -3.80 -4.09 9.80
C ASP A 135 -3.87 -4.86 8.47
N VAL A 136 -3.18 -4.37 7.44
CA VAL A 136 -3.09 -5.08 6.15
C VAL A 136 -2.48 -6.47 6.32
N ALA A 137 -1.40 -6.59 7.09
CA ALA A 137 -0.77 -7.89 7.38
C ALA A 137 -1.71 -8.82 8.16
N ARG A 138 -2.48 -8.30 9.12
CA ARG A 138 -3.46 -9.05 9.91
C ARG A 138 -4.60 -9.57 9.01
N VAL A 139 -5.12 -8.71 8.12
CA VAL A 139 -6.12 -9.13 7.12
C VAL A 139 -5.56 -10.21 6.22
N ALA A 140 -4.38 -10.00 5.64
CA ALA A 140 -3.74 -10.98 4.77
C ALA A 140 -3.56 -12.33 5.48
N ALA A 141 -3.09 -12.31 6.73
CA ALA A 141 -2.93 -13.53 7.54
C ALA A 141 -4.27 -14.25 7.80
N THR A 142 -5.35 -13.51 8.07
CA THR A 142 -6.69 -14.10 8.26
C THR A 142 -7.21 -14.72 6.97
N VAL A 143 -7.09 -14.01 5.85
CA VAL A 143 -7.50 -14.50 4.52
C VAL A 143 -6.73 -15.77 4.14
N LEU A 144 -5.43 -15.83 4.40
CA LEU A 144 -4.60 -16.99 4.09
C LEU A 144 -4.94 -18.24 4.91
N GLN A 145 -5.59 -18.10 6.07
CA GLN A 145 -6.04 -19.24 6.89
C GLN A 145 -7.28 -19.91 6.31
N ASP A 146 -8.11 -19.18 5.56
CA ASP A 146 -9.30 -19.74 4.88
C ASP A 146 -9.56 -19.01 3.55
N VAL A 147 -8.69 -19.20 2.58
CA VAL A 147 -8.80 -18.53 1.26
C VAL A 147 -10.11 -18.88 0.54
N ALA A 148 -10.72 -20.02 0.86
CA ALA A 148 -11.97 -20.44 0.23
C ALA A 148 -13.15 -19.54 0.61
N ALA A 149 -13.18 -19.04 1.85
CA ALA A 149 -14.19 -18.09 2.32
C ALA A 149 -14.05 -16.70 1.69
N HIS A 150 -12.88 -16.38 1.15
CA HIS A 150 -12.55 -15.06 0.59
C HIS A 150 -12.38 -15.07 -0.94
N ARG A 151 -12.84 -16.15 -1.60
CA ARG A 151 -12.69 -16.34 -3.05
C ARG A 151 -13.48 -15.30 -3.85
N SER A 152 -12.82 -14.73 -4.86
CA SER A 152 -13.39 -13.75 -5.80
C SER A 152 -13.95 -12.50 -5.13
N ILE A 153 -13.32 -12.08 -4.03
CA ILE A 153 -13.71 -10.87 -3.28
C ILE A 153 -12.60 -9.83 -3.39
N THR A 154 -13.01 -8.57 -3.50
CA THR A 154 -12.15 -7.41 -3.37
C THR A 154 -12.54 -6.68 -2.09
N TYR A 155 -11.58 -6.46 -1.20
CA TYR A 155 -11.73 -5.73 0.06
C TYR A 155 -11.02 -4.38 -0.02
N ASN A 156 -11.60 -3.35 0.62
CA ASN A 156 -10.97 -2.04 0.77
C ASN A 156 -10.45 -1.90 2.21
N LEU A 157 -9.14 -1.90 2.37
CA LEU A 157 -8.50 -1.86 3.68
C LEU A 157 -8.17 -0.41 4.03
N THR A 158 -8.93 0.14 4.97
CA THR A 158 -8.78 1.52 5.42
C THR A 158 -8.66 1.60 6.94
N GLY A 159 -8.17 2.73 7.42
CA GLY A 159 -8.30 3.07 8.83
C GLY A 159 -9.74 3.42 9.21
N PRO A 160 -9.98 3.73 10.49
CA PRO A 160 -11.32 3.92 11.03
C PRO A 160 -11.93 5.28 10.68
N MET A 161 -11.15 6.20 10.11
CA MET A 161 -11.58 7.55 9.74
C MET A 161 -10.76 8.10 8.56
N ALA A 162 -11.37 9.00 7.81
CA ALA A 162 -10.69 9.79 6.79
C ALA A 162 -10.32 11.16 7.39
N ILE A 163 -9.07 11.58 7.23
CA ILE A 163 -8.51 12.81 7.80
C ILE A 163 -7.73 13.59 6.75
N THR A 164 -7.62 14.90 6.93
CA THR A 164 -6.79 15.79 6.11
C THR A 164 -5.31 15.67 6.48
N LEU A 165 -4.41 16.11 5.59
CA LEU A 165 -2.98 16.15 5.93
C LEU A 165 -2.66 17.18 7.03
N ALA A 166 -3.47 18.21 7.20
CA ALA A 166 -3.36 19.13 8.33
C ALA A 166 -3.69 18.44 9.66
N GLU A 167 -4.73 17.60 9.70
CA GLU A 167 -5.05 16.77 10.86
C GLU A 167 -3.98 15.70 11.11
N VAL A 168 -3.42 15.10 10.05
CA VAL A 168 -2.26 14.20 10.17
C VAL A 168 -1.10 14.89 10.88
N ALA A 169 -0.73 16.11 10.45
CA ALA A 169 0.33 16.89 11.08
C ALA A 169 0.03 17.20 12.55
N ALA A 170 -1.22 17.56 12.87
CA ALA A 170 -1.63 17.81 14.25
C ALA A 170 -1.51 16.56 15.14
N ILE A 171 -1.96 15.40 14.65
CA ILE A 171 -1.87 14.12 15.37
C ILE A 171 -0.40 13.73 15.59
N ILE A 172 0.48 13.92 14.60
CA ILE A 172 1.92 13.64 14.75
C ILE A 172 2.53 14.59 15.77
N SER A 173 2.14 15.89 15.73
CA SER A 173 2.64 16.89 16.70
C SER A 173 2.31 16.49 18.14
N GLU A 174 1.08 16.07 18.39
CA GLU A 174 0.66 15.61 19.72
C GLU A 174 1.44 14.36 20.18
N ALA A 175 1.60 13.39 19.27
CA ALA A 175 2.25 12.13 19.61
C ALA A 175 3.76 12.27 19.86
N LYS A 176 4.42 13.24 19.21
CA LYS A 176 5.88 13.45 19.30
C LYS A 176 6.29 14.58 20.23
N ASP A 177 5.35 15.37 20.72
CA ASP A 177 5.59 16.63 21.47
C ASP A 177 6.51 17.61 20.68
N GLU A 178 6.31 17.65 19.37
CA GLU A 178 7.06 18.47 18.42
C GLU A 178 6.09 19.12 17.43
N HIS A 179 6.42 20.30 16.90
CA HIS A 179 5.53 20.99 15.96
C HIS A 179 5.69 20.44 14.55
N TYR A 180 4.63 19.78 14.04
CA TYR A 180 4.47 19.39 12.64
C TYR A 180 3.41 20.27 11.99
N SER A 181 3.55 20.53 10.69
CA SER A 181 2.56 21.28 9.91
C SER A 181 2.36 20.68 8.53
N PHE A 182 1.28 21.09 7.87
CA PHE A 182 1.04 20.78 6.46
C PHE A 182 1.14 22.08 5.65
N HIS A 183 1.87 22.03 4.55
CA HIS A 183 1.95 23.08 3.54
C HIS A 183 1.29 22.60 2.26
N ASP A 184 0.14 23.19 1.92
CA ASP A 184 -0.55 22.91 0.67
C ASP A 184 0.17 23.59 -0.49
N GLU A 185 0.87 22.79 -1.28
CA GLU A 185 1.58 23.26 -2.47
C GLU A 185 0.62 23.38 -3.65
N THR A 186 0.85 24.34 -4.52
CA THR A 186 0.32 24.25 -5.89
C THR A 186 1.02 23.11 -6.63
N ILE A 187 0.41 22.59 -7.71
CA ILE A 187 1.02 21.54 -8.54
C ILE A 187 2.41 21.96 -9.06
N PRO A 188 2.63 23.18 -9.59
CA PRO A 188 3.97 23.64 -9.99
C PRO A 188 4.99 23.65 -8.83
N GLU A 189 4.60 24.11 -7.63
CA GLU A 189 5.45 24.10 -6.45
C GLU A 189 5.81 22.67 -6.03
N ALA A 190 4.88 21.74 -6.13
CA ALA A 190 5.11 20.33 -5.82
C ALA A 190 6.17 19.68 -6.74
N TYR A 191 6.17 20.02 -8.01
CA TYR A 191 7.23 19.57 -8.93
C TYR A 191 8.57 20.26 -8.63
N GLU A 192 8.55 21.55 -8.28
CA GLU A 192 9.78 22.31 -7.98
C GLU A 192 10.45 21.80 -6.71
N SER A 193 9.68 21.61 -5.62
CA SER A 193 10.19 21.16 -4.32
C SER A 193 10.83 19.77 -4.41
N ARG A 194 10.37 18.92 -5.33
CA ARG A 194 10.87 17.55 -5.51
C ARG A 194 12.12 17.43 -6.38
N LYS A 195 12.58 18.53 -7.02
CA LYS A 195 13.83 18.52 -7.81
C LYS A 195 15.06 18.16 -6.98
N VAL A 196 15.05 18.45 -5.69
CA VAL A 196 16.15 18.13 -4.76
C VAL A 196 16.52 16.66 -4.74
N TRP A 197 15.56 15.77 -5.02
CA TRP A 197 15.80 14.31 -5.03
C TRP A 197 16.35 13.79 -6.36
N ASN A 198 16.42 14.63 -7.41
CA ASN A 198 16.90 14.26 -8.74
C ASN A 198 16.29 12.94 -9.27
N ALA A 199 15.00 12.72 -8.95
CA ALA A 199 14.26 11.54 -9.35
C ALA A 199 13.82 11.63 -10.82
N PRO A 200 13.62 10.50 -11.52
CA PRO A 200 13.08 10.50 -12.87
C PRO A 200 11.63 11.02 -12.88
N SER A 201 11.19 11.58 -14.02
CA SER A 201 9.89 12.26 -14.12
C SER A 201 8.71 11.37 -13.72
N TRP A 202 8.70 10.09 -14.12
CA TRP A 202 7.63 9.15 -13.77
C TRP A 202 7.47 9.00 -12.25
N GLN A 203 8.57 9.05 -11.50
CA GLN A 203 8.55 8.93 -10.04
C GLN A 203 8.06 10.21 -9.38
N VAL A 204 8.48 11.37 -9.88
CA VAL A 204 7.94 12.67 -9.42
C VAL A 204 6.45 12.76 -9.72
N ASP A 205 6.01 12.30 -10.91
CA ASP A 205 4.60 12.23 -11.27
C ASP A 205 3.83 11.33 -10.30
N ALA A 206 4.38 10.17 -9.91
CA ALA A 206 3.77 9.30 -8.93
C ALA A 206 3.62 9.98 -7.57
N TRP A 207 4.67 10.65 -7.08
CA TRP A 207 4.64 11.35 -5.80
C TRP A 207 3.63 12.51 -5.79
N VAL A 208 3.60 13.34 -6.83
CA VAL A 208 2.64 14.44 -6.94
C VAL A 208 1.20 13.91 -7.08
N SER A 209 1.03 12.85 -7.88
CA SER A 209 -0.29 12.26 -8.12
C SER A 209 -0.93 11.65 -6.87
N THR A 210 -0.14 11.26 -5.87
CA THR A 210 -0.65 10.83 -4.56
C THR A 210 -1.48 11.93 -3.91
N TYR A 211 -0.94 13.14 -3.85
CA TYR A 211 -1.60 14.28 -3.21
C TYR A 211 -2.78 14.78 -4.02
N THR A 212 -2.67 14.81 -5.35
CA THR A 212 -3.82 15.19 -6.19
C THR A 212 -4.96 14.16 -6.12
N ALA A 213 -4.67 12.87 -5.92
CA ALA A 213 -5.69 11.85 -5.66
C ALA A 213 -6.38 12.07 -4.31
N ILE A 214 -5.64 12.48 -3.28
CA ILE A 214 -6.22 12.89 -1.98
C ILE A 214 -7.14 14.11 -2.19
N ALA A 215 -6.66 15.15 -2.89
CA ALA A 215 -7.43 16.35 -3.19
C ALA A 215 -8.74 16.04 -3.94
N ASN A 216 -8.72 15.10 -4.87
CA ASN A 216 -9.89 14.65 -5.63
C ASN A 216 -10.85 13.77 -4.81
N GLY A 217 -10.47 13.34 -3.60
CA GLY A 217 -11.26 12.49 -2.74
C GLY A 217 -11.21 11.00 -3.09
N ASP A 218 -10.24 10.57 -3.91
CA ASP A 218 -10.11 9.17 -4.33
C ASP A 218 -9.76 8.23 -3.16
N MET A 219 -9.24 8.79 -2.05
CA MET A 219 -8.76 8.04 -0.87
C MET A 219 -9.62 8.23 0.38
N ARG A 220 -10.78 8.91 0.28
CA ARG A 220 -11.59 9.31 1.44
C ARG A 220 -12.54 8.24 1.98
N GLU A 221 -12.89 7.25 1.17
CA GLU A 221 -13.87 6.23 1.54
C GLU A 221 -13.34 5.40 2.72
N VAL A 222 -14.18 5.25 3.76
CA VAL A 222 -13.89 4.43 4.94
C VAL A 222 -14.64 3.11 4.82
N SER A 223 -13.93 2.00 4.95
CA SER A 223 -14.47 0.64 4.94
C SER A 223 -14.39 0.01 6.33
N THR A 224 -15.30 -0.94 6.59
CA THR A 224 -15.26 -1.81 7.78
C THR A 224 -14.60 -3.17 7.51
N ASP A 225 -13.99 -3.38 6.35
CA ASP A 225 -13.48 -4.68 5.92
C ASP A 225 -12.38 -5.22 6.86
N VAL A 226 -11.52 -4.33 7.40
CA VAL A 226 -10.50 -4.72 8.38
C VAL A 226 -11.15 -5.37 9.61
N GLU A 227 -12.19 -4.74 10.18
CA GLU A 227 -12.90 -5.26 11.34
C GLU A 227 -13.71 -6.50 10.99
N THR A 228 -14.40 -6.50 9.86
CA THR A 228 -15.25 -7.61 9.39
C THR A 228 -14.43 -8.89 9.21
N ILE A 229 -13.22 -8.79 8.65
CA ILE A 229 -12.37 -9.95 8.38
C ILE A 229 -11.67 -10.42 9.65
N THR A 230 -11.17 -9.49 10.46
CA THR A 230 -10.26 -9.81 11.57
C THR A 230 -10.93 -9.87 12.94
N GLY A 231 -12.21 -9.43 13.03
CA GLY A 231 -12.92 -9.27 14.31
C GLY A 231 -12.37 -8.16 15.22
N ARG A 232 -11.47 -7.30 14.69
CA ARG A 232 -10.84 -6.21 15.43
C ARG A 232 -10.87 -4.93 14.60
N PRO A 233 -11.25 -3.78 15.19
CA PRO A 233 -11.25 -2.50 14.48
C PRO A 233 -9.89 -2.19 13.85
N ALA A 234 -9.92 -1.44 12.74
CA ALA A 234 -8.72 -0.85 12.16
C ALA A 234 -8.10 0.15 13.15
N GLU A 235 -6.77 0.24 13.14
CA GLU A 235 -6.03 1.14 14.01
C GLU A 235 -5.98 2.56 13.44
N SER A 236 -6.22 3.56 14.30
CA SER A 236 -6.06 4.96 13.90
C SER A 236 -4.59 5.39 13.88
N LEU A 237 -4.27 6.49 13.17
CA LEU A 237 -2.93 7.09 13.18
C LEU A 237 -2.47 7.40 14.61
N ALA A 238 -3.34 7.97 15.45
CA ALA A 238 -3.01 8.26 16.85
C ALA A 238 -2.69 6.99 17.64
N GLY A 239 -3.46 5.92 17.44
CA GLY A 239 -3.21 4.60 18.07
C GLY A 239 -1.86 4.01 17.65
N PHE A 240 -1.56 4.08 16.35
CA PHE A 240 -0.28 3.63 15.79
C PHE A 240 0.91 4.38 16.43
N LEU A 241 0.87 5.70 16.44
CA LEU A 241 1.96 6.52 16.98
C LEU A 241 2.16 6.35 18.49
N SER A 242 1.08 6.08 19.24
CA SER A 242 1.17 5.82 20.69
C SER A 242 1.90 4.52 21.03
N ARG A 243 1.90 3.53 20.14
CA ARG A 243 2.66 2.28 20.33
C ARG A 243 4.15 2.49 20.10
N ASP A 244 4.51 3.29 19.09
CA ASP A 244 5.90 3.55 18.74
C ASP A 244 6.59 4.51 19.72
N ASN A 245 5.81 5.27 20.49
CA ASN A 245 6.29 6.14 21.57
C ASN A 245 5.52 5.87 22.86
N PRO A 246 5.74 4.70 23.51
CA PRO A 246 5.04 4.39 24.75
C PRO A 246 5.40 5.44 25.81
N ALA A 247 4.37 6.07 26.41
CA ALA A 247 4.54 7.00 27.51
C ALA A 247 5.46 6.40 28.59
N PRO A 248 6.34 7.19 29.23
CA PRO A 248 7.21 6.68 30.29
C PRO A 248 6.33 6.00 31.34
N ARG A 249 6.64 4.74 31.64
CA ARG A 249 5.95 3.99 32.70
C ARG A 249 6.31 4.63 34.04
N ASN A 250 5.34 5.30 34.67
CA ASN A 250 5.45 5.82 36.04
C ASN A 250 5.64 4.68 37.04
#